data_960963380340c36f22d3f66ef779a6f4
#
_entry.id   960963380340c36f22d3f66ef779a6f4
#
_cell.length_a   1.000
_cell.length_b   1.000
_cell.length_c   1.000
_cell.angle_alpha   90.00
_cell.angle_beta   90.00
_cell.angle_gamma   90.00
#
_symmetry.space_group_name_H-M   'P 1'
#
loop_
_entity.id
_entity.type
_entity.pdbx_description
1 polymer ?
#
loop_
_entity_poly.entity_id
_entity_poly.type
_entity_poly.pdbx_seq_one_letter_code
_entity_poly.pdbx_strand_id
1 'polypeptide(L)'
;MIEVVDGATDDAAVARIYSDVMRWSTTTPERVHYFRGAMPTLRDWLARVDGEAVGAARCVELPDMKESEAASADICVLPAARQRGVGTLLFEHTSTHARSLGKTELEVFAYEDDADGVAFAERRGFRCIMRMRSLRLVLEGLEAPSIELPDGVSLTTLAERPDLGHQMWEVACEAIPDIPIDSDMPMRPGTFEEFHSLHLAGPRFISEATFLALHGDDVIGYGQLEWQDRAGGIAVHEMLAVRRAFRGRGVAGAIKAAQISWALETGLDELRTGNEERNVAARAVNARYPYQPTPDGLLFRGPIASDTHDAE
;
A
#
# COMPACT_ATOMS: atom_id res chain seq x y z
N MET A 1 16.32 25.82 -14.45
CA MET A 1 17.11 24.57 -14.62
C MET A 1 16.46 23.50 -13.76
N ILE A 2 16.36 22.24 -14.25
CA ILE A 2 15.88 21.13 -13.43
C ILE A 2 17.10 20.49 -12.75
N GLU A 3 17.03 20.32 -11.44
CA GLU A 3 18.03 19.63 -10.63
C GLU A 3 17.36 18.45 -9.92
N VAL A 4 18.01 17.28 -9.93
CA VAL A 4 17.55 16.12 -9.14
C VAL A 4 18.57 15.85 -8.05
N VAL A 5 18.11 15.85 -6.80
CA VAL A 5 18.93 15.66 -5.61
C VAL A 5 18.43 14.45 -4.80
N ASP A 6 19.28 13.98 -3.87
CA ASP A 6 18.88 12.92 -2.93
C ASP A 6 17.71 13.40 -2.06
N GLY A 7 16.62 12.64 -2.04
CA GLY A 7 15.41 12.93 -1.27
C GLY A 7 15.60 12.89 0.24
N ALA A 8 16.65 12.22 0.72
CA ALA A 8 16.97 12.15 2.15
C ALA A 8 17.34 13.52 2.77
N THR A 9 17.57 14.53 1.93
CA THR A 9 17.89 15.88 2.39
C THR A 9 16.68 16.70 2.83
N ASP A 10 15.44 16.28 2.47
CA ASP A 10 14.22 17.06 2.72
C ASP A 10 12.97 16.16 2.75
N ASP A 11 12.81 15.40 3.86
CA ASP A 11 11.67 14.50 4.08
C ASP A 11 10.32 15.23 4.01
N ALA A 12 10.29 16.51 4.40
CA ALA A 12 9.07 17.31 4.36
C ALA A 12 8.63 17.62 2.92
N ALA A 13 9.57 17.97 2.04
CA ALA A 13 9.27 18.19 0.63
C ALA A 13 8.85 16.89 -0.06
N VAL A 14 9.51 15.76 0.22
CA VAL A 14 9.12 14.43 -0.28
C VAL A 14 7.69 14.11 0.15
N ALA A 15 7.38 14.19 1.44
CA ALA A 15 6.05 13.88 1.98
C ALA A 15 4.95 14.77 1.38
N ARG A 16 5.22 16.08 1.25
CA ARG A 16 4.29 17.04 0.64
C ARG A 16 3.97 16.66 -0.80
N ILE A 17 4.99 16.40 -1.64
CA ILE A 17 4.78 16.08 -3.05
C ILE A 17 4.00 14.77 -3.21
N TYR A 18 4.32 13.74 -2.42
CA TYR A 18 3.54 12.51 -2.43
C TYR A 18 2.08 12.75 -2.04
N SER A 19 1.81 13.49 -0.97
CA SER A 19 0.44 13.78 -0.52
C SER A 19 -0.35 14.61 -1.54
N ASP A 20 0.29 15.59 -2.19
CA ASP A 20 -0.35 16.45 -3.19
C ASP A 20 -0.68 15.70 -4.50
N VAL A 21 0.13 14.70 -4.87
CA VAL A 21 -0.06 13.91 -6.11
C VAL A 21 -0.88 12.66 -5.85
N MET A 22 -0.55 11.92 -4.80
CA MET A 22 -1.24 10.69 -4.40
C MET A 22 -2.43 11.01 -3.49
N ARG A 23 -3.39 11.77 -3.98
CA ARG A 23 -4.51 12.41 -3.26
C ARG A 23 -5.30 11.49 -2.31
N TRP A 24 -5.23 10.19 -2.53
CA TRP A 24 -5.89 9.18 -1.71
C TRP A 24 -4.95 8.52 -0.69
N SER A 25 -3.71 9.01 -0.58
CA SER A 25 -2.71 8.46 0.36
C SER A 25 -1.86 9.59 0.95
N THR A 26 -2.16 9.99 2.17
CA THR A 26 -1.37 10.99 2.89
C THR A 26 -0.05 10.39 3.37
N THR A 27 1.04 11.10 3.16
CA THR A 27 2.37 10.72 3.61
C THR A 27 2.92 11.81 4.55
N THR A 28 3.59 11.41 5.62
CA THR A 28 4.23 12.34 6.56
C THR A 28 5.76 12.24 6.50
N PRO A 29 6.50 13.28 6.93
CA PRO A 29 7.96 13.22 6.99
C PRO A 29 8.49 12.05 7.83
N GLU A 30 7.83 11.73 8.95
CA GLU A 30 8.17 10.61 9.82
C GLU A 30 8.01 9.28 9.08
N ARG A 31 6.97 9.15 8.24
CA ARG A 31 6.75 7.96 7.42
C ARG A 31 7.84 7.80 6.35
N VAL A 32 8.21 8.88 5.66
CA VAL A 32 9.30 8.88 4.68
C VAL A 32 10.59 8.44 5.34
N HIS A 33 10.92 9.03 6.48
CA HIS A 33 12.11 8.69 7.27
C HIS A 33 12.10 7.22 7.71
N TYR A 34 10.97 6.77 8.26
CA TYR A 34 10.80 5.39 8.75
C TYR A 34 11.05 4.36 7.64
N PHE A 35 10.38 4.49 6.49
CA PHE A 35 10.53 3.52 5.42
C PHE A 35 11.93 3.48 4.82
N ARG A 36 12.64 4.59 4.79
CA ARG A 36 14.05 4.63 4.37
C ARG A 36 14.94 3.82 5.31
N GLY A 37 14.63 3.82 6.61
CA GLY A 37 15.31 2.97 7.60
C GLY A 37 14.89 1.50 7.54
N ALA A 38 13.61 1.24 7.32
CA ALA A 38 13.04 -0.12 7.31
C ALA A 38 13.31 -0.90 6.01
N MET A 39 13.58 -0.20 4.89
CA MET A 39 13.84 -0.81 3.58
C MET A 39 15.23 -0.39 3.06
N PRO A 40 16.28 -1.20 3.27
CA PRO A 40 17.66 -0.84 2.94
C PRO A 40 17.91 -0.52 1.47
N THR A 41 17.12 -1.09 0.56
CA THR A 41 17.22 -0.85 -0.88
C THR A 41 16.46 0.41 -1.34
N LEU A 42 15.69 1.05 -0.45
CA LEU A 42 14.93 2.24 -0.80
C LEU A 42 15.84 3.44 -1.06
N ARG A 43 15.57 4.13 -2.16
CA ARG A 43 16.15 5.44 -2.49
C ARG A 43 15.03 6.40 -2.87
N ASP A 44 15.15 7.65 -2.40
CA ASP A 44 14.28 8.77 -2.73
C ASP A 44 15.04 9.85 -3.49
N TRP A 45 14.35 10.55 -4.38
CA TRP A 45 14.85 11.70 -5.13
C TRP A 45 13.88 12.86 -5.06
N LEU A 46 14.41 14.07 -5.07
CA LEU A 46 13.66 15.31 -5.24
C LEU A 46 14.11 16.01 -6.52
N ALA A 47 13.13 16.37 -7.35
CA ALA A 47 13.35 17.25 -8.49
C ALA A 47 13.01 18.69 -8.11
N ARG A 48 13.96 19.60 -8.31
CA ARG A 48 13.80 21.03 -8.06
C ARG A 48 13.85 21.80 -9.38
N VAL A 49 13.01 22.82 -9.49
CA VAL A 49 13.03 23.79 -10.58
C VAL A 49 13.21 25.16 -9.94
N ASP A 50 14.30 25.84 -10.29
CA ASP A 50 14.65 27.16 -9.73
C ASP A 50 14.64 27.18 -8.18
N GLY A 51 15.09 26.05 -7.58
CA GLY A 51 15.18 25.85 -6.14
C GLY A 51 13.92 25.29 -5.48
N GLU A 52 12.76 25.33 -6.11
CA GLU A 52 11.51 24.79 -5.59
C GLU A 52 11.37 23.29 -5.87
N ALA A 53 11.00 22.50 -4.86
CA ALA A 53 10.73 21.08 -5.00
C ALA A 53 9.38 20.87 -5.69
N VAL A 54 9.40 20.28 -6.88
CA VAL A 54 8.23 20.10 -7.76
C VAL A 54 7.95 18.65 -8.14
N GLY A 55 8.86 17.74 -7.83
CA GLY A 55 8.70 16.31 -8.07
C GLY A 55 9.47 15.50 -7.05
N ALA A 56 8.97 14.31 -6.76
CA ALA A 56 9.63 13.32 -5.94
C ALA A 56 9.50 11.93 -6.58
N ALA A 57 10.51 11.10 -6.37
CA ALA A 57 10.45 9.70 -6.76
C ALA A 57 11.09 8.83 -5.69
N ARG A 58 10.69 7.58 -5.65
CA ARG A 58 11.37 6.52 -4.90
C ARG A 58 11.46 5.26 -5.73
N CYS A 59 12.42 4.42 -5.40
CA CYS A 59 12.55 3.08 -5.96
C CYS A 59 13.05 2.14 -4.86
N VAL A 60 12.49 0.94 -4.81
CA VAL A 60 12.78 -0.06 -3.77
C VAL A 60 12.55 -1.48 -4.31
N GLU A 61 13.36 -2.42 -3.86
CA GLU A 61 13.03 -3.84 -3.92
C GLU A 61 12.17 -4.19 -2.71
N LEU A 62 10.90 -4.53 -2.94
CA LEU A 62 10.00 -4.92 -1.86
C LEU A 62 10.37 -6.32 -1.33
N PRO A 63 10.30 -6.55 -0.01
CA PRO A 63 10.65 -7.84 0.60
C PRO A 63 9.81 -9.01 0.09
N ASP A 64 8.55 -8.77 -0.24
CA ASP A 64 7.61 -9.76 -0.77
C ASP A 64 7.76 -10.02 -2.28
N MET A 65 8.60 -9.23 -2.97
CA MET A 65 8.85 -9.32 -4.41
C MET A 65 10.34 -9.45 -4.76
N LYS A 66 11.18 -9.95 -3.85
CA LYS A 66 12.63 -10.09 -4.07
C LYS A 66 12.99 -10.89 -5.33
N GLU A 67 12.20 -11.92 -5.64
CA GLU A 67 12.40 -12.77 -6.81
C GLU A 67 11.80 -12.17 -8.10
N SER A 68 11.12 -11.02 -8.01
CA SER A 68 10.55 -10.32 -9.17
C SER A 68 11.64 -9.67 -10.02
N GLU A 69 11.43 -9.64 -11.34
CA GLU A 69 12.25 -8.84 -12.27
C GLU A 69 12.02 -7.32 -12.09
N ALA A 70 10.97 -6.92 -11.36
CA ALA A 70 10.61 -5.53 -11.15
C ALA A 70 11.06 -5.01 -9.77
N ALA A 71 11.41 -3.72 -9.72
CA ALA A 71 11.43 -2.92 -8.51
C ALA A 71 10.16 -2.08 -8.40
N SER A 72 9.68 -1.82 -7.19
CA SER A 72 8.59 -0.86 -6.97
C SER A 72 9.10 0.57 -7.07
N ALA A 73 8.39 1.43 -7.79
CA ALA A 73 8.73 2.84 -7.90
C ALA A 73 7.48 3.73 -7.87
N ASP A 74 7.62 4.89 -7.23
CA ASP A 74 6.66 5.99 -7.36
C ASP A 74 7.36 7.18 -7.99
N ILE A 75 6.69 7.84 -8.94
CA ILE A 75 7.17 9.03 -9.63
C ILE A 75 6.07 10.08 -9.57
N CYS A 76 6.22 11.05 -8.70
CA CYS A 76 5.23 12.09 -8.43
C CYS A 76 5.73 13.44 -8.92
N VAL A 77 4.96 14.12 -9.78
CA VAL A 77 5.26 15.48 -10.27
C VAL A 77 4.02 16.34 -10.06
N LEU A 78 4.22 17.48 -9.39
CA LEU A 78 3.14 18.44 -9.17
C LEU A 78 2.53 18.88 -10.51
N PRO A 79 1.19 19.02 -10.63
CA PRO A 79 0.52 19.32 -11.90
C PRO A 79 1.13 20.52 -12.65
N ALA A 80 1.47 21.59 -11.95
CA ALA A 80 2.07 22.80 -12.54
C ALA A 80 3.48 22.61 -13.13
N ALA A 81 4.16 21.51 -12.76
CA ALA A 81 5.52 21.19 -13.25
C ALA A 81 5.55 20.04 -14.27
N ARG A 82 4.38 19.47 -14.60
CA ARG A 82 4.26 18.41 -15.61
C ARG A 82 4.63 18.90 -17.00
N GLN A 83 4.93 17.95 -17.90
CA GLN A 83 5.29 18.19 -19.32
C GLN A 83 6.52 19.10 -19.53
N ARG A 84 7.39 19.21 -18.52
CA ARG A 84 8.63 19.99 -18.54
C ARG A 84 9.90 19.12 -18.41
N GLY A 85 9.78 17.79 -18.57
CA GLY A 85 10.89 16.86 -18.46
C GLY A 85 11.16 16.30 -17.05
N VAL A 86 10.54 16.86 -15.99
CA VAL A 86 10.76 16.45 -14.60
C VAL A 86 10.51 14.95 -14.39
N GLY A 87 9.37 14.44 -14.84
CA GLY A 87 9.02 13.01 -14.71
C GLY A 87 9.98 12.09 -15.48
N THR A 88 10.53 12.54 -16.61
CA THR A 88 11.52 11.78 -17.38
C THR A 88 12.81 11.62 -16.61
N LEU A 89 13.34 12.72 -16.04
CA LEU A 89 14.55 12.65 -15.22
C LEU A 89 14.37 11.78 -13.98
N LEU A 90 13.24 11.87 -13.28
CA LEU A 90 12.95 11.01 -12.14
C LEU A 90 12.86 9.54 -12.55
N PHE A 91 12.25 9.25 -13.71
CA PHE A 91 12.20 7.88 -14.26
C PHE A 91 13.59 7.33 -14.60
N GLU A 92 14.51 8.16 -15.11
CA GLU A 92 15.90 7.77 -15.37
C GLU A 92 16.63 7.43 -14.07
N HIS A 93 16.47 8.24 -13.02
CA HIS A 93 17.05 7.96 -11.71
C HIS A 93 16.51 6.67 -11.07
N THR A 94 15.18 6.45 -11.09
CA THR A 94 14.57 5.22 -10.59
C THR A 94 15.01 3.99 -11.39
N SER A 95 15.12 4.13 -12.72
CA SER A 95 15.59 3.06 -13.61
C SER A 95 17.06 2.70 -13.36
N THR A 96 17.92 3.69 -13.14
CA THR A 96 19.34 3.46 -12.80
C THR A 96 19.45 2.71 -11.48
N HIS A 97 18.66 3.08 -10.47
CA HIS A 97 18.67 2.39 -9.20
C HIS A 97 18.12 0.95 -9.32
N ALA A 98 16.99 0.75 -10.00
CA ALA A 98 16.43 -0.59 -10.25
C ALA A 98 17.47 -1.51 -10.93
N ARG A 99 18.19 -0.99 -11.93
CA ARG A 99 19.28 -1.71 -12.59
C ARG A 99 20.40 -2.09 -11.63
N SER A 100 20.76 -1.19 -10.69
CA SER A 100 21.77 -1.48 -9.66
C SER A 100 21.34 -2.59 -8.69
N LEU A 101 20.03 -2.83 -8.55
CA LEU A 101 19.42 -3.93 -7.80
C LEU A 101 19.26 -5.20 -8.66
N GLY A 102 19.72 -5.21 -9.91
CA GLY A 102 19.58 -6.33 -10.84
C GLY A 102 18.19 -6.48 -11.45
N LYS A 103 17.35 -5.43 -11.36
CA LYS A 103 15.98 -5.44 -11.91
C LYS A 103 15.95 -4.89 -13.33
N THR A 104 15.04 -5.43 -14.16
CA THR A 104 14.87 -5.05 -15.57
C THR A 104 13.56 -4.31 -15.81
N GLU A 105 12.66 -4.30 -14.84
CA GLU A 105 11.35 -3.68 -14.91
C GLU A 105 11.09 -2.79 -13.68
N LEU A 106 10.10 -1.91 -13.80
CA LEU A 106 9.52 -1.16 -12.69
C LEU A 106 8.03 -1.48 -12.58
N GLU A 107 7.54 -1.51 -11.34
CA GLU A 107 6.12 -1.39 -11.03
C GLU A 107 5.83 0.01 -10.52
N VAL A 108 4.87 0.69 -11.16
CA VAL A 108 4.46 2.04 -10.79
C VAL A 108 2.95 2.10 -10.58
N PHE A 109 2.53 2.93 -9.63
CA PHE A 109 1.12 3.09 -9.30
C PHE A 109 0.58 4.43 -9.83
N ALA A 110 -0.66 4.42 -10.33
CA ALA A 110 -1.41 5.63 -10.68
C ALA A 110 -2.90 5.43 -10.33
N TYR A 111 -3.61 6.52 -10.06
CA TYR A 111 -5.08 6.49 -10.01
C TYR A 111 -5.66 6.64 -11.41
N GLU A 112 -6.79 5.98 -11.69
CA GLU A 112 -7.44 6.00 -13.02
C GLU A 112 -7.88 7.41 -13.45
N ASP A 113 -8.11 8.31 -12.51
CA ASP A 113 -8.46 9.71 -12.76
C ASP A 113 -7.25 10.63 -12.95
N ASP A 114 -6.01 10.12 -12.83
CA ASP A 114 -4.77 10.82 -13.23
C ASP A 114 -4.39 10.46 -14.67
N ALA A 115 -5.11 11.03 -15.64
CA ALA A 115 -4.89 10.77 -17.06
C ALA A 115 -3.44 11.05 -17.51
N ASP A 116 -2.75 12.05 -16.93
CA ASP A 116 -1.36 12.34 -17.24
C ASP A 116 -0.41 11.25 -16.72
N GLY A 117 -0.64 10.75 -15.51
CA GLY A 117 0.13 9.65 -14.91
C GLY A 117 -0.04 8.35 -15.70
N VAL A 118 -1.28 7.99 -16.03
CA VAL A 118 -1.59 6.84 -16.87
C VAL A 118 -0.90 6.93 -18.23
N ALA A 119 -1.07 8.06 -18.93
CA ALA A 119 -0.44 8.28 -20.23
C ALA A 119 1.09 8.34 -20.16
N PHE A 120 1.68 8.76 -19.02
CA PHE A 120 3.13 8.73 -18.81
C PHE A 120 3.65 7.31 -18.78
N ALA A 121 2.97 6.41 -18.07
CA ALA A 121 3.33 4.99 -18.00
C ALA A 121 3.14 4.30 -19.36
N GLU A 122 1.97 4.44 -19.99
CA GLU A 122 1.67 3.79 -21.27
C GLU A 122 2.64 4.19 -22.41
N ARG A 123 3.00 5.48 -22.51
CA ARG A 123 3.99 5.93 -23.50
C ARG A 123 5.39 5.35 -23.32
N ARG A 124 5.70 4.82 -22.13
CA ARG A 124 6.96 4.12 -21.81
C ARG A 124 6.89 2.60 -21.92
N GLY A 125 5.78 2.08 -22.47
CA GLY A 125 5.59 0.65 -22.66
C GLY A 125 5.14 -0.09 -21.40
N PHE A 126 4.69 0.63 -20.36
CA PHE A 126 4.09 0.00 -19.20
C PHE A 126 2.70 -0.52 -19.54
N ARG A 127 2.35 -1.67 -18.99
CA ARG A 127 1.03 -2.30 -19.09
C ARG A 127 0.39 -2.35 -17.70
N CYS A 128 -0.91 -2.13 -17.62
CA CYS A 128 -1.66 -2.33 -16.38
C CYS A 128 -1.73 -3.84 -16.06
N ILE A 129 -1.22 -4.23 -14.90
CA ILE A 129 -1.18 -5.62 -14.42
C ILE A 129 -2.16 -5.88 -13.29
N MET A 130 -2.64 -4.82 -12.61
CA MET A 130 -3.61 -4.96 -11.53
C MET A 130 -4.50 -3.70 -11.47
N ARG A 131 -5.79 -3.92 -11.26
CA ARG A 131 -6.76 -2.86 -10.95
C ARG A 131 -7.28 -3.08 -9.54
N MET A 132 -7.05 -2.10 -8.69
CA MET A 132 -7.54 -2.04 -7.32
C MET A 132 -8.86 -1.28 -7.28
N ARG A 133 -9.96 -1.96 -7.06
CA ARG A 133 -11.26 -1.32 -6.80
C ARG A 133 -11.21 -0.59 -5.46
N SER A 134 -11.17 0.72 -5.51
CA SER A 134 -11.02 1.57 -4.34
C SER A 134 -12.37 2.03 -3.82
N LEU A 135 -12.55 1.96 -2.50
CA LEU A 135 -13.81 2.22 -1.82
C LEU A 135 -13.56 3.04 -0.56
N ARG A 136 -14.53 3.90 -0.21
CA ARG A 136 -14.58 4.60 1.08
C ARG A 136 -15.89 4.32 1.82
N LEU A 137 -15.83 4.28 3.14
CA LEU A 137 -16.97 4.20 4.03
C LEU A 137 -16.99 5.45 4.91
N VAL A 138 -17.98 6.31 4.71
CA VAL A 138 -18.22 7.45 5.59
C VAL A 138 -18.89 6.93 6.86
N LEU A 139 -18.35 7.28 8.03
CA LEU A 139 -18.79 6.75 9.32
C LEU A 139 -19.86 7.61 9.97
N GLU A 140 -20.01 8.87 9.58
CA GLU A 140 -21.06 9.76 10.10
C GLU A 140 -22.46 9.14 9.89
N GLY A 141 -23.19 8.99 10.99
CA GLY A 141 -24.55 8.43 10.97
C GLY A 141 -24.63 6.93 10.72
N LEU A 142 -23.51 6.22 10.60
CA LEU A 142 -23.49 4.78 10.45
C LEU A 142 -23.71 4.11 11.82
N GLU A 143 -24.61 3.15 11.87
CA GLU A 143 -24.81 2.28 13.05
C GLU A 143 -23.70 1.22 13.10
N ALA A 144 -23.23 0.91 14.32
CA ALA A 144 -22.24 -0.13 14.51
C ALA A 144 -22.80 -1.50 14.06
N PRO A 145 -22.07 -2.23 13.20
CA PRO A 145 -22.52 -3.52 12.73
C PRO A 145 -22.47 -4.56 13.84
N SER A 146 -23.39 -5.54 13.80
CA SER A 146 -23.31 -6.70 14.68
C SER A 146 -22.10 -7.57 14.35
N ILE A 147 -21.38 -8.00 15.39
CA ILE A 147 -20.25 -8.91 15.26
C ILE A 147 -20.75 -10.34 15.46
N GLU A 148 -20.91 -11.05 14.35
CA GLU A 148 -21.35 -12.46 14.36
C GLU A 148 -20.13 -13.37 14.28
N LEU A 149 -19.78 -13.99 15.42
CA LEU A 149 -18.66 -14.91 15.50
C LEU A 149 -19.11 -16.35 15.17
N PRO A 150 -18.34 -17.07 14.33
CA PRO A 150 -18.56 -18.52 14.17
C PRO A 150 -18.32 -19.28 15.48
N ASP A 151 -18.92 -20.47 15.61
CA ASP A 151 -18.74 -21.32 16.77
C ASP A 151 -17.27 -21.63 17.07
N GLY A 152 -16.86 -21.43 18.32
CA GLY A 152 -15.50 -21.67 18.78
C GLY A 152 -14.48 -20.60 18.35
N VAL A 153 -14.93 -19.50 17.73
CA VAL A 153 -14.07 -18.37 17.35
C VAL A 153 -14.24 -17.22 18.34
N SER A 154 -13.13 -16.63 18.76
CA SER A 154 -13.08 -15.39 19.53
C SER A 154 -12.26 -14.31 18.80
N LEU A 155 -12.45 -13.05 19.17
CA LEU A 155 -11.64 -11.93 18.69
C LEU A 155 -10.83 -11.35 19.85
N THR A 156 -9.62 -10.94 19.51
CA THR A 156 -8.75 -10.09 20.35
C THR A 156 -8.04 -9.07 19.45
N THR A 157 -7.30 -8.15 20.04
CA THR A 157 -6.46 -7.22 19.28
C THR A 157 -4.97 -7.55 19.47
N LEU A 158 -4.14 -7.07 18.56
CA LEU A 158 -2.69 -7.21 18.72
C LEU A 158 -2.16 -6.33 19.87
N ALA A 159 -2.90 -5.27 20.26
CA ALA A 159 -2.60 -4.48 21.46
C ALA A 159 -2.77 -5.30 22.75
N GLU A 160 -3.81 -6.16 22.82
CA GLU A 160 -4.05 -7.05 23.96
C GLU A 160 -3.15 -8.27 23.96
N ARG A 161 -2.80 -8.78 22.78
CA ARG A 161 -1.99 -10.00 22.59
C ARG A 161 -0.81 -9.75 21.64
N PRO A 162 0.17 -8.93 22.05
CA PRO A 162 1.35 -8.62 21.22
C PRO A 162 2.22 -9.85 20.93
N ASP A 163 2.10 -10.90 21.75
CA ASP A 163 2.77 -12.18 21.57
C ASP A 163 2.30 -12.93 20.30
N LEU A 164 1.13 -12.60 19.74
CA LEU A 164 0.56 -13.28 18.57
C LEU A 164 1.05 -12.74 17.21
N GLY A 165 1.93 -11.75 17.19
CA GLY A 165 2.46 -11.16 15.94
C GLY A 165 3.09 -12.20 14.99
N HIS A 166 3.79 -13.20 15.55
CA HIS A 166 4.36 -14.27 14.73
C HIS A 166 3.28 -15.16 14.08
N GLN A 167 2.24 -15.53 14.83
CA GLN A 167 1.12 -16.32 14.28
C GLN A 167 0.34 -15.49 13.22
N MET A 168 0.22 -14.16 13.39
CA MET A 168 -0.34 -13.28 12.36
C MET A 168 0.45 -13.35 11.06
N TRP A 169 1.80 -13.32 11.14
CA TRP A 169 2.66 -13.50 9.97
C TRP A 169 2.50 -14.88 9.32
N GLU A 170 2.32 -15.95 10.09
CA GLU A 170 2.04 -17.28 9.53
C GLU A 170 0.71 -17.31 8.74
N VAL A 171 -0.33 -16.59 9.21
CA VAL A 171 -1.58 -16.43 8.46
C VAL A 171 -1.32 -15.65 7.16
N ALA A 172 -0.48 -14.62 7.20
CA ALA A 172 -0.08 -13.86 6.01
C ALA A 172 0.66 -14.76 4.99
N CYS A 173 1.59 -15.60 5.45
CA CYS A 173 2.31 -16.57 4.60
C CYS A 173 1.37 -17.54 3.88
N GLU A 174 0.25 -17.92 4.51
CA GLU A 174 -0.75 -18.79 3.89
C GLU A 174 -1.68 -18.02 2.93
N ALA A 175 -2.04 -16.78 3.26
CA ALA A 175 -3.12 -16.05 2.59
C ALA A 175 -2.64 -15.14 1.45
N ILE A 176 -1.49 -14.48 1.57
CA ILE A 176 -0.97 -13.52 0.58
C ILE A 176 -0.75 -14.18 -0.80
N PRO A 177 -0.20 -15.41 -0.91
CA PRO A 177 -0.04 -16.06 -2.20
C PRO A 177 -1.36 -16.37 -2.95
N ASP A 178 -2.49 -16.28 -2.26
CA ASP A 178 -3.82 -16.50 -2.87
C ASP A 178 -4.44 -15.20 -3.42
N ILE A 179 -3.77 -14.04 -3.26
CA ILE A 179 -4.24 -12.77 -3.82
C ILE A 179 -4.08 -12.85 -5.33
N PRO A 180 -5.17 -12.64 -6.11
CA PRO A 180 -5.08 -12.71 -7.58
C PRO A 180 -4.33 -11.49 -8.11
N ILE A 181 -3.13 -11.69 -8.63
CA ILE A 181 -2.34 -10.69 -9.34
C ILE A 181 -1.96 -11.24 -10.72
N ASP A 182 -1.77 -10.36 -11.70
CA ASP A 182 -1.30 -10.75 -13.04
C ASP A 182 0.24 -10.76 -13.07
N SER A 183 0.82 -11.62 -12.24
CA SER A 183 2.25 -11.82 -12.11
C SER A 183 2.55 -13.32 -12.16
N ASP A 184 3.65 -13.69 -12.79
CA ASP A 184 4.14 -15.08 -12.86
C ASP A 184 4.63 -15.59 -11.49
N MET A 185 4.80 -14.67 -10.52
CA MET A 185 5.28 -15.00 -9.18
C MET A 185 4.24 -14.59 -8.13
N PRO A 186 3.82 -15.50 -7.22
CA PRO A 186 2.96 -15.15 -6.11
C PRO A 186 3.71 -14.24 -5.12
N MET A 187 3.02 -13.21 -4.61
CA MET A 187 3.54 -12.40 -3.52
C MET A 187 3.79 -13.25 -2.27
N ARG A 188 4.81 -12.89 -1.48
CA ARG A 188 5.16 -13.53 -0.21
C ARG A 188 5.46 -12.48 0.84
N PRO A 189 5.11 -12.67 2.11
CA PRO A 189 5.26 -11.63 3.14
C PRO A 189 6.70 -11.38 3.60
N GLY A 190 7.71 -11.98 2.97
CA GLY A 190 9.09 -11.89 3.44
C GLY A 190 9.34 -12.66 4.75
N THR A 191 10.44 -12.35 5.45
CA THR A 191 10.72 -12.89 6.80
C THR A 191 9.80 -12.24 7.84
N PHE A 192 9.71 -12.84 9.04
CA PHE A 192 8.95 -12.23 10.14
C PHE A 192 9.49 -10.84 10.52
N GLU A 193 10.79 -10.66 10.53
CA GLU A 193 11.43 -9.37 10.83
C GLU A 193 11.05 -8.29 9.82
N GLU A 194 11.01 -8.62 8.52
CA GLU A 194 10.58 -7.72 7.46
C GLU A 194 9.09 -7.41 7.59
N PHE A 195 8.26 -8.42 7.80
CA PHE A 195 6.82 -8.26 8.03
C PHE A 195 6.56 -7.38 9.26
N HIS A 196 7.26 -7.65 10.38
CA HIS A 196 7.14 -6.85 11.59
C HIS A 196 7.51 -5.39 11.35
N SER A 197 8.64 -5.13 10.70
CA SER A 197 9.10 -3.78 10.41
C SER A 197 8.15 -3.01 9.50
N LEU A 198 7.54 -3.67 8.52
CA LEU A 198 6.67 -2.99 7.54
C LEU A 198 5.24 -2.81 8.03
N HIS A 199 4.71 -3.79 8.77
CA HIS A 199 3.28 -3.87 9.09
C HIS A 199 2.96 -3.72 10.58
N LEU A 200 3.91 -4.01 11.50
CA LEU A 200 3.62 -4.05 12.94
C LEU A 200 4.40 -3.00 13.75
N ALA A 201 5.26 -2.20 13.13
CA ALA A 201 6.09 -1.21 13.83
C ALA A 201 6.10 0.18 13.18
N GLY A 202 5.49 0.36 12.02
CA GLY A 202 5.50 1.64 11.30
C GLY A 202 4.60 2.72 11.91
N PRO A 203 4.78 3.99 11.54
CA PRO A 203 4.00 5.11 12.08
C PRO A 203 2.51 5.09 11.69
N ARG A 204 2.13 4.23 10.76
CA ARG A 204 0.72 4.01 10.37
C ARG A 204 0.04 2.90 11.17
N PHE A 205 0.80 2.05 11.82
CA PHE A 205 0.29 0.87 12.52
C PHE A 205 -0.65 1.25 13.67
N ILE A 206 -1.77 0.52 13.79
CA ILE A 206 -2.77 0.68 14.84
C ILE A 206 -2.98 -0.69 15.50
N SER A 207 -2.27 -0.94 16.60
CA SER A 207 -2.35 -2.23 17.32
C SER A 207 -3.74 -2.54 17.84
N GLU A 208 -4.47 -1.51 18.29
CA GLU A 208 -5.83 -1.59 18.82
C GLU A 208 -6.88 -1.92 17.74
N ALA A 209 -6.57 -1.62 16.47
CA ALA A 209 -7.42 -1.90 15.32
C ALA A 209 -6.91 -3.07 14.46
N THR A 210 -5.89 -3.77 14.95
CA THR A 210 -5.41 -5.03 14.36
C THR A 210 -6.08 -6.18 15.09
N PHE A 211 -7.22 -6.63 14.54
CA PHE A 211 -8.02 -7.71 15.11
C PHE A 211 -7.53 -9.07 14.67
N LEU A 212 -7.41 -9.98 15.63
CA LEU A 212 -7.04 -11.39 15.45
C LEU A 212 -8.23 -12.27 15.77
N ALA A 213 -8.60 -13.17 14.86
CA ALA A 213 -9.57 -14.22 15.11
C ALA A 213 -8.85 -15.47 15.60
N LEU A 214 -9.28 -15.99 16.75
CA LEU A 214 -8.69 -17.15 17.40
C LEU A 214 -9.67 -18.33 17.36
N HIS A 215 -9.13 -19.54 17.16
CA HIS A 215 -9.83 -20.80 17.43
C HIS A 215 -8.98 -21.61 18.43
N GLY A 216 -9.42 -21.66 19.69
CA GLY A 216 -8.53 -22.01 20.78
C GLY A 216 -7.41 -20.98 20.94
N ASP A 217 -6.16 -21.43 20.93
CA ASP A 217 -4.97 -20.57 21.01
C ASP A 217 -4.37 -20.19 19.64
N ASP A 218 -4.95 -20.70 18.56
CA ASP A 218 -4.42 -20.50 17.21
C ASP A 218 -5.05 -19.28 16.52
N VAL A 219 -4.22 -18.41 15.93
CA VAL A 219 -4.67 -17.34 15.04
C VAL A 219 -5.11 -17.95 13.71
N ILE A 220 -6.40 -17.82 13.40
CA ILE A 220 -7.01 -18.35 12.18
C ILE A 220 -7.31 -17.29 11.13
N GLY A 221 -7.19 -16.01 11.51
CA GLY A 221 -7.37 -14.88 10.61
C GLY A 221 -7.05 -13.58 11.32
N TYR A 222 -6.78 -12.53 10.54
CA TYR A 222 -6.57 -11.19 11.06
C TYR A 222 -7.08 -10.12 10.10
N GLY A 223 -7.34 -8.94 10.65
CA GLY A 223 -7.60 -7.73 9.89
C GLY A 223 -6.86 -6.57 10.50
N GLN A 224 -6.18 -5.77 9.67
CA GLN A 224 -5.37 -4.64 10.08
C GLN A 224 -5.96 -3.36 9.53
N LEU A 225 -6.12 -2.34 10.41
CA LEU A 225 -6.28 -0.95 10.00
C LEU A 225 -4.96 -0.20 10.17
N GLU A 226 -4.71 0.71 9.26
CA GLU A 226 -3.60 1.63 9.33
C GLU A 226 -4.07 3.07 9.20
N TRP A 227 -3.37 4.00 9.84
CA TRP A 227 -3.60 5.42 9.64
C TRP A 227 -3.27 5.80 8.19
N GLN A 228 -4.25 6.35 7.49
CA GLN A 228 -4.03 7.00 6.21
C GLN A 228 -3.83 8.50 6.38
N ASP A 229 -4.71 9.13 7.14
CA ASP A 229 -4.61 10.51 7.60
C ASP A 229 -5.14 10.58 9.03
N ARG A 230 -4.23 10.56 10.01
CA ARG A 230 -4.61 10.56 11.41
C ARG A 230 -5.29 11.86 11.82
N ALA A 231 -4.83 13.01 11.29
CA ALA A 231 -5.39 14.32 11.60
C ALA A 231 -6.79 14.50 10.97
N GLY A 232 -7.02 13.91 9.80
CA GLY A 232 -8.31 13.89 9.11
C GLY A 232 -9.21 12.71 9.48
N GLY A 233 -8.90 11.94 10.55
CA GLY A 233 -9.74 10.83 11.02
C GLY A 233 -9.92 9.69 9.99
N ILE A 234 -8.92 9.45 9.14
CA ILE A 234 -9.01 8.46 8.05
C ILE A 234 -8.08 7.28 8.31
N ALA A 235 -8.64 6.07 8.30
CA ALA A 235 -7.87 4.83 8.30
C ALA A 235 -8.18 3.97 7.06
N VAL A 236 -7.26 3.06 6.74
CA VAL A 236 -7.38 2.14 5.62
C VAL A 236 -7.32 0.69 6.10
N HIS A 237 -8.17 -0.16 5.54
CA HIS A 237 -8.03 -1.61 5.70
C HIS A 237 -6.83 -2.07 4.87
N GLU A 238 -5.73 -2.35 5.53
CA GLU A 238 -4.49 -2.76 4.87
C GLU A 238 -4.57 -4.22 4.44
N MET A 239 -4.93 -5.10 5.37
CA MET A 239 -5.06 -6.53 5.09
C MET A 239 -6.26 -7.11 5.83
N LEU A 240 -6.89 -8.10 5.20
CA LEU A 240 -7.87 -9.00 5.81
C LEU A 240 -7.60 -10.41 5.30
N ALA A 241 -7.09 -11.26 6.17
CA ALA A 241 -6.63 -12.60 5.84
C ALA A 241 -7.28 -13.66 6.74
N VAL A 242 -7.60 -14.82 6.17
CA VAL A 242 -8.14 -15.97 6.90
C VAL A 242 -7.49 -17.25 6.36
N ARG A 243 -7.02 -18.12 7.27
CA ARG A 243 -6.47 -19.44 6.92
C ARG A 243 -7.46 -20.23 6.06
N ARG A 244 -6.97 -20.93 5.05
CA ARG A 244 -7.81 -21.65 4.05
C ARG A 244 -8.85 -22.53 4.69
N ALA A 245 -8.49 -23.26 5.75
CA ALA A 245 -9.39 -24.18 6.48
C ALA A 245 -10.60 -23.49 7.15
N PHE A 246 -10.53 -22.16 7.38
CA PHE A 246 -11.57 -21.38 8.06
C PHE A 246 -12.31 -20.40 7.14
N ARG A 247 -12.00 -20.39 5.85
CA ARG A 247 -12.69 -19.55 4.86
C ARG A 247 -14.15 -19.99 4.66
N GLY A 248 -14.99 -19.05 4.24
CA GLY A 248 -16.41 -19.32 4.00
C GLY A 248 -17.27 -19.50 5.27
N ARG A 249 -16.68 -19.35 6.46
CA ARG A 249 -17.37 -19.53 7.75
C ARG A 249 -17.79 -18.24 8.46
N GLY A 250 -17.58 -17.06 7.84
CA GLY A 250 -17.95 -15.77 8.44
C GLY A 250 -16.80 -15.04 9.16
N VAL A 251 -15.63 -15.66 9.37
CA VAL A 251 -14.49 -15.07 10.12
C VAL A 251 -14.10 -13.69 9.58
N ALA A 252 -13.92 -13.54 8.25
CA ALA A 252 -13.58 -12.24 7.64
C ALA A 252 -14.66 -11.18 7.88
N GLY A 253 -15.94 -11.56 7.86
CA GLY A 253 -17.05 -10.66 8.15
C GLY A 253 -17.03 -10.16 9.59
N ALA A 254 -16.76 -11.05 10.55
CA ALA A 254 -16.67 -10.71 11.97
C ALA A 254 -15.51 -9.74 12.25
N ILE A 255 -14.32 -10.00 11.68
CA ILE A 255 -13.16 -9.11 11.78
C ILE A 255 -13.50 -7.72 11.18
N LYS A 256 -14.10 -7.68 9.99
CA LYS A 256 -14.50 -6.43 9.34
C LYS A 256 -15.50 -5.64 10.17
N ALA A 257 -16.50 -6.30 10.74
CA ALA A 257 -17.47 -5.69 11.64
C ALA A 257 -16.77 -5.07 12.87
N ALA A 258 -15.85 -5.81 13.50
CA ALA A 258 -15.08 -5.31 14.65
C ALA A 258 -14.24 -4.07 14.30
N GLN A 259 -13.59 -4.05 13.14
CA GLN A 259 -12.84 -2.89 12.68
C GLN A 259 -13.73 -1.65 12.45
N ILE A 260 -14.91 -1.83 11.86
CA ILE A 260 -15.88 -0.73 11.65
C ILE A 260 -16.40 -0.24 13.00
N SER A 261 -16.74 -1.14 13.94
CA SER A 261 -17.19 -0.76 15.29
C SER A 261 -16.11 0.03 16.04
N TRP A 262 -14.87 -0.44 16.01
CA TRP A 262 -13.74 0.27 16.61
C TRP A 262 -13.55 1.68 16.01
N ALA A 263 -13.67 1.81 14.68
CA ALA A 263 -13.54 3.11 14.00
C ALA A 263 -14.64 4.10 14.41
N LEU A 264 -15.89 3.61 14.57
CA LEU A 264 -17.00 4.42 15.09
C LEU A 264 -16.80 4.83 16.53
N GLU A 265 -16.37 3.91 17.40
CA GLU A 265 -16.11 4.17 18.83
C GLU A 265 -14.98 5.16 19.06
N THR A 266 -13.96 5.12 18.19
CA THR A 266 -12.82 6.04 18.25
C THR A 266 -13.04 7.36 17.52
N GLY A 267 -14.20 7.55 16.87
CA GLY A 267 -14.60 8.80 16.23
C GLY A 267 -13.85 9.08 14.94
N LEU A 268 -13.51 8.04 14.15
CA LEU A 268 -12.99 8.25 12.80
C LEU A 268 -14.08 8.79 11.88
N ASP A 269 -13.67 9.56 10.86
CA ASP A 269 -14.59 10.10 9.85
C ASP A 269 -14.81 9.12 8.68
N GLU A 270 -13.75 8.39 8.30
CA GLU A 270 -13.78 7.57 7.09
C GLU A 270 -12.88 6.32 7.21
N LEU A 271 -13.37 5.20 6.69
CA LEU A 271 -12.55 4.03 6.39
C LEU A 271 -12.39 3.85 4.89
N ARG A 272 -11.17 3.54 4.45
CA ARG A 272 -10.88 3.21 3.05
C ARG A 272 -10.49 1.75 2.89
N THR A 273 -10.69 1.23 1.69
CA THR A 273 -10.22 -0.12 1.32
C THR A 273 -9.99 -0.19 -0.18
N GLY A 274 -9.09 -1.07 -0.59
CA GLY A 274 -8.88 -1.43 -1.97
C GLY A 274 -8.82 -2.94 -2.11
N ASN A 275 -9.40 -3.48 -3.17
CA ASN A 275 -9.29 -4.90 -3.47
C ASN A 275 -9.02 -5.10 -4.95
N GLU A 276 -8.15 -6.02 -5.26
CA GLU A 276 -7.97 -6.45 -6.64
C GLU A 276 -9.33 -6.85 -7.26
N GLU A 277 -9.56 -6.44 -8.50
CA GLU A 277 -10.86 -6.56 -9.17
C GLU A 277 -11.38 -8.01 -9.21
N ARG A 278 -10.50 -9.00 -9.35
CA ARG A 278 -10.83 -10.44 -9.40
C ARG A 278 -11.02 -11.06 -8.01
N ASN A 279 -10.67 -10.34 -6.92
CA ASN A 279 -10.85 -10.85 -5.55
C ASN A 279 -12.32 -10.80 -5.12
N VAL A 280 -13.10 -11.76 -5.62
CA VAL A 280 -14.54 -11.86 -5.38
C VAL A 280 -14.86 -12.00 -3.88
N ALA A 281 -14.01 -12.73 -3.14
CA ALA A 281 -14.23 -12.96 -1.71
C ALA A 281 -14.13 -11.66 -0.88
N ALA A 282 -13.09 -10.86 -1.10
CA ALA A 282 -12.92 -9.57 -0.41
C ALA A 282 -14.03 -8.58 -0.81
N ARG A 283 -14.39 -8.53 -2.09
CA ARG A 283 -15.49 -7.69 -2.58
C ARG A 283 -16.83 -8.06 -1.95
N ALA A 284 -17.11 -9.36 -1.77
CA ALA A 284 -18.34 -9.83 -1.11
C ALA A 284 -18.43 -9.42 0.38
N VAL A 285 -17.29 -9.34 1.07
CA VAL A 285 -17.25 -8.84 2.46
C VAL A 285 -17.55 -7.33 2.47
N ASN A 286 -16.92 -6.54 1.57
CA ASN A 286 -17.16 -5.09 1.51
C ASN A 286 -18.59 -4.74 1.08
N ALA A 287 -19.21 -5.52 0.19
CA ALA A 287 -20.58 -5.30 -0.29
C ALA A 287 -21.67 -5.39 0.81
N ARG A 288 -21.32 -5.86 2.00
CA ARG A 288 -22.25 -5.87 3.16
C ARG A 288 -22.43 -4.51 3.82
N TYR A 289 -21.56 -3.54 3.49
CA TYR A 289 -21.53 -2.21 4.08
C TYR A 289 -21.71 -1.15 2.99
N PRO A 290 -22.17 0.07 3.33
CA PRO A 290 -22.46 1.12 2.35
C PRO A 290 -21.19 1.83 1.83
N TYR A 291 -20.17 1.06 1.45
CA TYR A 291 -18.99 1.61 0.79
C TYR A 291 -19.35 2.30 -0.52
N GLN A 292 -18.75 3.45 -0.75
CA GLN A 292 -18.86 4.23 -1.97
C GLN A 292 -17.58 4.07 -2.82
N PRO A 293 -17.70 3.96 -4.16
CA PRO A 293 -16.52 3.90 -5.01
C PRO A 293 -15.75 5.22 -5.00
N THR A 294 -14.43 5.10 -5.10
CA THR A 294 -13.50 6.20 -5.37
C THR A 294 -12.70 5.84 -6.63
N PRO A 295 -11.88 6.75 -7.19
CA PRO A 295 -11.04 6.40 -8.33
C PRO A 295 -10.20 5.15 -8.06
N ASP A 296 -10.24 4.20 -9.00
CA ASP A 296 -9.50 2.95 -8.87
C ASP A 296 -7.98 3.18 -8.92
N GLY A 297 -7.26 2.37 -8.17
CA GLY A 297 -5.80 2.29 -8.28
C GLY A 297 -5.39 1.35 -9.42
N LEU A 298 -4.40 1.76 -10.18
CA LEU A 298 -3.84 0.99 -11.29
C LEU A 298 -2.37 0.72 -11.02
N LEU A 299 -1.98 -0.57 -11.00
CA LEU A 299 -0.58 -0.96 -10.96
C LEU A 299 -0.12 -1.28 -12.37
N PHE A 300 0.91 -0.58 -12.80
CA PHE A 300 1.53 -0.78 -14.10
C PHE A 300 2.90 -1.45 -13.94
N ARG A 301 3.27 -2.32 -14.88
CA ARG A 301 4.61 -2.89 -14.99
C ARG A 301 5.17 -2.62 -16.37
N GLY A 302 6.43 -2.24 -16.44
CA GLY A 302 7.10 -1.96 -17.70
C GLY A 302 8.61 -1.84 -17.57
N PRO A 303 9.31 -1.65 -18.70
CA PRO A 303 10.76 -1.65 -18.74
C PRO A 303 11.37 -0.45 -18.02
N ILE A 304 12.56 -0.62 -17.45
CA ILE A 304 13.42 0.50 -17.04
C ILE A 304 13.89 1.28 -18.27
N ALA A 305 14.33 2.54 -18.06
CA ALA A 305 14.92 3.33 -19.13
C ALA A 305 16.13 2.62 -19.74
N SER A 306 16.28 2.69 -21.08
CA SER A 306 17.47 2.21 -21.77
C SER A 306 18.69 3.00 -21.29
N ASP A 307 19.87 2.35 -21.27
CA ASP A 307 21.12 3.08 -21.03
C ASP A 307 21.34 4.07 -22.17
N THR A 308 21.47 5.36 -21.84
CA THR A 308 21.79 6.41 -22.82
C THR A 308 23.25 6.33 -23.33
N HIS A 309 23.98 5.26 -23.01
CA HIS A 309 25.38 5.07 -23.41
C HIS A 309 25.59 4.24 -24.70
N ASP A 310 24.52 3.71 -25.31
CA ASP A 310 24.65 2.93 -26.56
C ASP A 310 24.42 3.78 -27.84
N ALA A 311 24.54 5.09 -27.77
CA ALA A 311 24.42 6.00 -28.92
C ALA A 311 25.70 6.88 -29.06
N GLU A 312 26.85 6.25 -29.36
CA GLU A 312 27.99 6.89 -30.08
C GLU A 312 28.57 5.89 -31.08
#